data_8b5043843be9f91ffaa72757712b93f5
#
_entry.id   8b5043843be9f91ffaa72757712b93f5
#
_cell.length_a   1.000
_cell.length_b   1.000
_cell.length_c   1.000
_cell.angle_alpha   90.00
_cell.angle_beta   90.00
_cell.angle_gamma   90.00
#
_symmetry.space_group_name_H-M   'P 1'
#
loop_
_entity.id
_entity.type
_entity.pdbx_description
1 polymer ?
#
loop_
_entity_poly.entity_id
_entity_poly.type
_entity_poly.pdbx_seq_one_letter_code
_entity_poly.pdbx_strand_id
1 'polypeptide(L)'
;MSDDWKQTACILCECNCGVEVQLGGDSGRHIVRTRGDEAHPASRGYLCQKASRLDHYQNGPDRITQPLRRRDDGSFEAIDWDTAIREVAARFAALRERHSGASIFYYGGGGQGNHLPGA
;
A
#
# COMPACT_ATOMS: atom_id res chain seq x y z
N MET A 1 10.42 22.99 -12.43
CA MET A 1 10.07 22.05 -11.31
C MET A 1 9.78 22.93 -10.11
N SER A 2 8.58 22.87 -9.54
CA SER A 2 8.27 23.62 -8.32
C SER A 2 9.10 23.03 -7.18
N ASP A 3 9.67 23.91 -6.36
CA ASP A 3 10.42 23.52 -5.14
C ASP A 3 9.45 23.19 -3.98
N ASP A 4 8.23 22.77 -4.33
CA ASP A 4 7.14 22.50 -3.41
C ASP A 4 7.24 21.09 -2.84
N TRP A 5 7.68 20.98 -1.59
CA TRP A 5 7.74 19.75 -0.83
C TRP A 5 6.42 19.50 -0.11
N LYS A 6 5.89 18.28 -0.25
CA LYS A 6 4.68 17.81 0.42
C LYS A 6 5.05 16.88 1.56
N GLN A 7 4.65 17.23 2.78
CA GLN A 7 4.81 16.37 3.95
C GLN A 7 3.84 15.19 3.89
N THR A 8 4.33 14.02 4.22
CA THR A 8 3.53 12.78 4.32
C THR A 8 4.22 11.79 5.24
N ALA A 9 3.58 10.64 5.47
CA ALA A 9 4.15 9.54 6.24
C ALA A 9 4.59 8.40 5.33
N CYS A 10 5.70 7.76 5.67
CA CYS A 10 6.18 6.57 5.00
C CYS A 10 5.27 5.37 5.32
N ILE A 11 4.81 4.67 4.29
CA ILE A 11 3.87 3.54 4.41
C ILE A 11 4.55 2.16 4.44
N LEU A 12 5.88 2.08 4.36
CA LEU A 12 6.58 0.82 4.12
C LEU A 12 6.74 -0.07 5.37
N CYS A 13 6.62 0.51 6.56
CA CYS A 13 6.67 -0.24 7.81
C CYS A 13 5.95 0.51 8.93
N GLU A 14 5.83 -0.12 10.08
CA GLU A 14 5.14 0.41 11.27
C GLU A 14 5.79 1.62 11.93
N CYS A 15 7.06 1.95 11.58
CA CYS A 15 7.73 3.14 12.11
C CYS A 15 7.09 4.44 11.66
N ASN A 16 6.38 4.43 10.53
CA ASN A 16 5.61 5.56 10.02
C ASN A 16 6.38 6.88 9.99
N CYS A 17 7.65 6.83 9.57
CA CYS A 17 8.53 7.99 9.55
C CYS A 17 7.95 9.12 8.70
N GLY A 18 8.14 10.37 9.14
CA GLY A 18 7.81 11.54 8.34
C GLY A 18 8.74 11.66 7.13
N VAL A 19 8.16 11.88 5.98
CA VAL A 19 8.88 12.11 4.73
C VAL A 19 8.30 13.32 4.00
N GLU A 20 9.13 13.97 3.23
CA GLU A 20 8.72 15.00 2.29
C GLU A 20 8.95 14.49 0.87
N VAL A 21 7.99 14.73 0.01
CA VAL A 21 8.06 14.32 -1.40
C VAL A 21 7.83 15.53 -2.32
N GLN A 22 8.52 15.54 -3.45
CA GLN A 22 8.17 16.41 -4.58
C GLN A 22 7.40 15.57 -5.60
N LEU A 23 6.33 16.16 -6.11
CA LEU A 23 5.49 15.54 -7.13
C LEU A 23 5.79 16.14 -8.50
N GLY A 24 5.69 15.31 -9.53
CA GLY A 24 5.92 15.69 -10.93
C GLY A 24 5.30 14.70 -11.90
N GLY A 25 5.87 14.60 -13.10
CA GLY A 25 5.30 13.85 -14.21
C GLY A 25 4.10 14.54 -14.85
N ASP A 26 3.61 14.01 -15.96
CA ASP A 26 2.51 14.61 -16.74
C ASP A 26 1.21 14.72 -15.95
N SER A 27 0.96 13.76 -15.06
CA SER A 27 -0.21 13.76 -14.18
C SER A 27 -0.03 14.56 -12.89
N GLY A 28 1.20 15.02 -12.57
CA GLY A 28 1.54 15.63 -11.30
C GLY A 28 1.49 14.68 -10.11
N ARG A 29 1.43 13.36 -10.34
CA ARG A 29 1.26 12.32 -9.29
C ARG A 29 2.47 11.43 -9.11
N HIS A 30 3.51 11.60 -9.90
CA HIS A 30 4.76 10.87 -9.74
C HIS A 30 5.59 11.47 -8.60
N ILE A 31 6.13 10.64 -7.75
CA ILE A 31 7.15 11.08 -6.79
C ILE A 31 8.46 11.21 -7.55
N VAL A 32 9.01 12.41 -7.59
CA VAL A 32 10.28 12.69 -8.30
C VAL A 32 11.46 12.82 -7.33
N ARG A 33 11.20 13.17 -6.08
CA ARG A 33 12.20 13.25 -5.02
C ARG A 33 11.58 12.90 -3.67
N THR A 34 12.38 12.31 -2.79
CA THR A 34 11.99 11.98 -1.41
C THR A 34 13.11 12.35 -0.46
N ARG A 35 12.77 12.92 0.69
CA ARG A 35 13.69 13.17 1.80
C ARG A 35 12.99 12.94 3.14
N GLY A 36 13.76 12.78 4.23
CA GLY A 36 13.19 12.75 5.57
C GLY A 36 12.63 14.11 5.96
N ASP A 37 11.51 14.12 6.67
CA ASP A 37 10.92 15.32 7.25
C ASP A 37 11.63 15.63 8.59
N GLU A 38 12.43 16.70 8.61
CA GLU A 38 13.16 17.15 9.81
C GLU A 38 12.23 17.64 10.93
N ALA A 39 11.04 18.14 10.57
CA ALA A 39 10.04 18.60 11.53
C ALA A 39 9.24 17.47 12.17
N HIS A 40 9.33 16.24 11.65
CA HIS A 40 8.60 15.11 12.20
C HIS A 40 9.09 14.74 13.61
N PRO A 41 8.22 14.68 14.64
CA PRO A 41 8.63 14.60 16.04
C PRO A 41 9.41 13.33 16.40
N ALA A 42 9.13 12.22 15.71
CA ALA A 42 9.79 10.93 15.98
C ALA A 42 11.01 10.67 15.09
N SER A 43 10.86 10.79 13.77
CA SER A 43 11.93 10.43 12.83
C SER A 43 12.97 11.53 12.57
N ARG A 44 12.59 12.81 12.77
CA ARG A 44 13.51 13.98 12.73
C ARG A 44 14.46 13.95 11.54
N GLY A 45 13.91 13.76 10.34
CA GLY A 45 14.68 13.71 9.10
C GLY A 45 15.30 12.35 8.77
N TYR A 46 15.19 11.34 9.66
CA TYR A 46 15.70 10.01 9.34
C TYR A 46 14.95 9.40 8.16
N LEU A 47 15.69 8.89 7.19
CA LEU A 47 15.18 8.19 6.02
C LEU A 47 15.96 6.89 5.80
N CYS A 48 15.29 5.75 5.92
CA CYS A 48 15.92 4.46 5.64
C CYS A 48 16.04 4.21 4.13
N GLN A 49 16.88 3.25 3.76
CA GLN A 49 17.10 2.90 2.35
C GLN A 49 15.81 2.50 1.61
N LYS A 50 14.85 1.85 2.27
CA LYS A 50 13.56 1.50 1.65
C LYS A 50 12.75 2.74 1.31
N ALA A 51 12.63 3.67 2.26
CA ALA A 51 11.87 4.89 2.07
C ALA A 51 12.51 5.85 1.06
N SER A 52 13.84 5.85 0.92
CA SER A 52 14.53 6.62 -0.11
C SER A 52 14.22 6.16 -1.55
N ARG A 53 13.55 5.02 -1.69
CA ARG A 53 13.12 4.43 -2.98
C ARG A 53 11.60 4.44 -3.17
N LEU A 54 10.87 5.32 -2.46
CA LEU A 54 9.42 5.44 -2.61
C LEU A 54 8.99 5.78 -4.04
N ASP A 55 9.80 6.57 -4.75
CA ASP A 55 9.62 6.88 -6.16
C ASP A 55 9.55 5.62 -7.03
N HIS A 56 10.46 4.67 -6.82
CA HIS A 56 10.48 3.39 -7.53
C HIS A 56 9.22 2.57 -7.28
N TYR A 57 8.78 2.46 -6.01
CA TYR A 57 7.57 1.72 -5.66
C TYR A 57 6.30 2.37 -6.18
N GLN A 58 6.24 3.70 -6.15
CA GLN A 58 5.05 4.45 -6.57
C GLN A 58 4.90 4.54 -8.07
N ASN A 59 6.02 4.76 -8.78
CA ASN A 59 6.01 5.06 -10.20
C ASN A 59 6.28 3.82 -11.08
N GLY A 60 6.52 2.65 -10.47
CA GLY A 60 6.85 1.42 -11.19
C GLY A 60 5.81 1.08 -12.28
N PRO A 61 6.23 0.75 -13.50
CA PRO A 61 5.31 0.44 -14.59
C PRO A 61 4.53 -0.86 -14.36
N ASP A 62 5.03 -1.71 -13.51
CA ASP A 62 4.44 -3.00 -13.12
C ASP A 62 3.61 -2.92 -11.84
N ARG A 63 3.41 -1.69 -11.31
CA ARG A 63 2.59 -1.50 -10.11
C ARG A 63 1.14 -1.88 -10.38
N ILE A 64 0.64 -2.82 -9.58
CA ILE A 64 -0.78 -3.21 -9.61
C ILE A 64 -1.61 -2.07 -9.03
N THR A 65 -2.51 -1.49 -9.84
CA THR A 65 -3.37 -0.35 -9.48
C THR A 65 -4.84 -0.72 -9.35
N GLN A 66 -5.21 -1.97 -9.65
CA GLN A 66 -6.56 -2.47 -9.58
C GLN A 66 -6.56 -3.97 -9.22
N PRO A 67 -7.66 -4.53 -8.70
CA PRO A 67 -7.73 -5.94 -8.40
C PRO A 67 -7.51 -6.82 -9.63
N LEU A 68 -6.79 -7.92 -9.43
CA LEU A 68 -6.55 -8.91 -10.47
C LEU A 68 -7.17 -10.25 -10.06
N ARG A 69 -7.92 -10.85 -10.96
CA ARG A 69 -8.44 -12.21 -10.82
C ARG A 69 -7.59 -13.18 -11.62
N ARG A 70 -7.14 -14.26 -10.97
CA ARG A 70 -6.42 -15.33 -11.67
C ARG A 70 -7.38 -16.21 -12.44
N ARG A 71 -7.05 -16.48 -13.71
CA ARG A 71 -7.77 -17.41 -14.59
C ARG A 71 -7.23 -18.83 -14.43
N ASP A 72 -7.95 -19.80 -14.99
CA ASP A 72 -7.57 -21.21 -14.93
C ASP A 72 -6.28 -21.53 -15.69
N ASP A 73 -5.97 -20.75 -16.72
CA ASP A 73 -4.71 -20.85 -17.49
C ASP A 73 -3.52 -20.21 -16.75
N GLY A 74 -3.73 -19.66 -15.54
CA GLY A 74 -2.73 -19.01 -14.72
C GLY A 74 -2.50 -17.54 -15.05
N SER A 75 -3.10 -17.01 -16.11
CA SER A 75 -3.05 -15.58 -16.43
C SER A 75 -3.90 -14.75 -15.45
N PHE A 76 -3.72 -13.42 -15.50
CA PHE A 76 -4.48 -12.50 -14.66
C PHE A 76 -5.32 -11.56 -15.51
N GLU A 77 -6.54 -11.28 -15.07
CA GLU A 77 -7.41 -10.28 -15.64
C GLU A 77 -7.77 -9.20 -14.61
N ALA A 78 -7.85 -7.97 -15.08
CA ALA A 78 -8.30 -6.87 -14.26
C ALA A 78 -9.80 -6.95 -14.02
N ILE A 79 -10.22 -6.75 -12.76
CA ILE A 79 -11.64 -6.68 -12.37
C ILE A 79 -11.86 -5.42 -11.53
N ASP A 80 -13.11 -4.98 -11.41
CA ASP A 80 -13.46 -3.87 -10.54
C ASP A 80 -13.47 -4.29 -9.05
N TRP A 81 -13.41 -3.28 -8.15
CA TRP A 81 -13.39 -3.52 -6.71
C TRP A 81 -14.66 -4.18 -6.18
N ASP A 82 -15.82 -3.83 -6.70
CA ASP A 82 -17.10 -4.40 -6.25
C ASP A 82 -17.17 -5.90 -6.58
N THR A 83 -16.68 -6.27 -7.75
CA THR A 83 -16.56 -7.67 -8.16
C THR A 83 -15.57 -8.41 -7.28
N ALA A 84 -14.38 -7.85 -7.03
CA ALA A 84 -13.36 -8.46 -6.18
C ALA A 84 -13.88 -8.71 -4.77
N ILE A 85 -14.48 -7.70 -4.14
CA ILE A 85 -15.01 -7.80 -2.76
C ILE A 85 -16.12 -8.84 -2.70
N ARG A 86 -17.06 -8.83 -3.65
CA ARG A 86 -18.18 -9.76 -3.72
C ARG A 86 -17.71 -11.21 -3.87
N GLU A 87 -16.76 -11.47 -4.76
CA GLU A 87 -16.20 -12.82 -4.98
C GLU A 87 -15.44 -13.32 -3.75
N VAL A 88 -14.60 -12.48 -3.12
CA VAL A 88 -13.88 -12.84 -1.90
C VAL A 88 -14.84 -13.13 -0.75
N ALA A 89 -15.84 -12.28 -0.54
CA ALA A 89 -16.86 -12.47 0.49
C ALA A 89 -17.65 -13.78 0.28
N ALA A 90 -18.06 -14.07 -0.95
CA ALA A 90 -18.77 -15.31 -1.26
C ALA A 90 -17.91 -16.55 -0.99
N ARG A 91 -16.61 -16.53 -1.32
CA ARG A 91 -15.68 -17.64 -1.04
C ARG A 91 -15.48 -17.84 0.46
N PHE A 92 -15.31 -16.78 1.24
CA PHE A 92 -15.22 -16.87 2.70
C PHE A 92 -16.50 -17.43 3.32
N ALA A 93 -17.68 -16.99 2.85
CA ALA A 93 -18.96 -17.51 3.30
C ALA A 93 -19.07 -19.02 3.04
N ALA A 94 -18.74 -19.48 1.84
CA ALA A 94 -18.76 -20.88 1.46
C ALA A 94 -17.76 -21.73 2.26
N LEU A 95 -16.55 -21.24 2.54
CA LEU A 95 -15.56 -21.91 3.37
C LEU A 95 -16.05 -22.05 4.82
N ARG A 96 -16.60 -20.97 5.38
CA ARG A 96 -17.16 -20.99 6.73
C ARG A 96 -18.32 -21.97 6.86
N GLU A 97 -19.19 -22.04 5.87
CA GLU A 97 -20.33 -22.98 5.86
C GLU A 97 -19.87 -24.43 5.77
N ARG A 98 -18.88 -24.71 4.91
CA ARG A 98 -18.37 -26.07 4.66
C ARG A 98 -17.46 -26.60 5.76
N HIS A 99 -16.62 -25.74 6.34
CA HIS A 99 -15.51 -26.13 7.22
C HIS A 99 -15.49 -25.42 8.58
N SER A 100 -16.48 -24.60 8.89
CA SER A 100 -16.54 -23.68 10.04
C SER A 100 -15.57 -22.50 9.97
N GLY A 101 -15.76 -21.51 10.83
CA GLY A 101 -14.88 -20.33 10.93
C GLY A 101 -13.44 -20.65 11.32
N ALA A 102 -13.19 -21.79 11.99
CA ALA A 102 -11.85 -22.22 12.38
C ALA A 102 -10.94 -22.59 11.18
N SER A 103 -11.51 -22.76 9.98
CA SER A 103 -10.74 -23.00 8.76
C SER A 103 -10.11 -21.73 8.18
N ILE A 104 -10.50 -20.55 8.69
CA ILE A 104 -10.01 -19.26 8.19
C ILE A 104 -9.02 -18.70 9.21
N PHE A 105 -7.77 -18.59 8.78
CA PHE A 105 -6.70 -18.04 9.61
C PHE A 105 -6.33 -16.64 9.11
N TYR A 106 -6.37 -15.65 10.01
CA TYR A 106 -5.86 -14.31 9.74
C TYR A 106 -4.40 -14.23 10.20
N TYR A 107 -3.52 -13.90 9.29
CA TYR A 107 -2.14 -13.54 9.57
C TYR A 107 -1.93 -12.08 9.20
N GLY A 108 -1.67 -11.25 10.19
CA GLY A 108 -1.42 -9.82 10.00
C GLY A 108 -0.21 -9.38 10.80
N GLY A 109 0.50 -8.42 10.29
CA GLY A 109 1.64 -7.80 10.98
C GLY A 109 1.58 -6.29 10.88
N GLY A 110 2.30 -5.61 11.78
CA GLY A 110 2.36 -4.17 11.90
C GLY A 110 3.09 -3.44 10.76
N GLY A 111 3.07 -3.98 9.56
CA GLY A 111 3.89 -3.45 8.46
C GLY A 111 3.56 -2.06 7.96
N GLN A 112 2.41 -1.48 8.32
CA GLN A 112 1.94 -0.24 7.68
C GLN A 112 1.47 0.83 8.65
N GLY A 113 1.78 0.71 9.94
CA GLY A 113 1.56 1.77 10.93
C GLY A 113 0.12 2.25 11.14
N ASN A 114 -0.81 1.78 10.38
CA ASN A 114 -2.21 2.18 10.45
C ASN A 114 -3.02 1.13 11.21
N HIS A 115 -2.65 0.89 12.47
CA HIS A 115 -3.50 0.10 13.34
C HIS A 115 -4.73 0.93 13.72
N LEU A 116 -5.88 0.56 13.18
CA LEU A 116 -7.13 1.06 13.72
C LEU A 116 -7.29 0.49 15.14
N PRO A 117 -7.54 1.35 16.14
CA PRO A 117 -7.80 0.87 17.50
C PRO A 117 -8.93 -0.14 17.49
N GLY A 118 -8.68 -1.36 17.95
CA GLY A 118 -9.67 -2.43 18.04
C GLY A 118 -9.69 -3.42 16.88
N ALA A 119 -8.72 -3.34 15.95
CA ALA A 119 -8.51 -4.39 14.94
C ALA A 119 -7.65 -5.52 15.49
#